data_189a85272e311c558fe8cd1961eac950
#
_entry.id   189a85272e311c558fe8cd1961eac950
#
_cell.length_a   1.000
_cell.length_b   1.000
_cell.length_c   1.000
_cell.angle_alpha   90.00
_cell.angle_beta   90.00
_cell.angle_gamma   90.00
#
_symmetry.space_group_name_H-M   'P 1'
#
loop_
_entity.id
_entity.type
_entity.pdbx_description
1 polymer ?
#
loop_
_entity_poly.entity_id
_entity_poly.type
_entity_poly.pdbx_seq_one_letter_code
_entity_poly.pdbx_strand_id
1 'polypeptide(L)'
;TITSGTPLVLNPYASSTTTTQAHGLGAVPFYISFAMQCLTSELGYSAGDVLRGSLPPVFGSIQADSTNVIFITQPAMTVVRKDTHIAATITDANWKVTLTPYKLT
;
A
#
# COMPACT_ATOMS: atom_id res chain seq x y z
N THR A 1 19.72 -12.27 8.08
CA THR A 1 19.69 -11.15 7.13
C THR A 1 18.28 -10.98 6.57
N ILE A 2 17.81 -9.74 6.50
CA ILE A 2 16.52 -9.40 5.90
C ILE A 2 16.78 -8.98 4.47
N THR A 3 16.08 -9.61 3.54
CA THR A 3 16.19 -9.33 2.11
C THR A 3 14.85 -8.83 1.59
N SER A 4 14.84 -7.70 0.90
CA SER A 4 13.63 -7.18 0.26
C SER A 4 13.48 -7.75 -1.14
N GLY A 5 12.22 -8.00 -1.52
CA GLY A 5 11.87 -8.39 -2.89
C GLY A 5 11.40 -7.20 -3.72
N THR A 6 11.01 -7.50 -4.95
CA THR A 6 10.46 -6.49 -5.85
C THR A 6 9.12 -5.98 -5.29
N PRO A 7 8.97 -4.66 -5.07
CA PRO A 7 7.74 -4.11 -4.51
C PRO A 7 6.59 -4.12 -5.51
N LEU A 8 5.37 -4.24 -4.98
CA LEU A 8 4.15 -3.98 -5.72
C LEU A 8 3.83 -2.49 -5.59
N VAL A 9 3.73 -1.80 -6.71
CA VAL A 9 3.51 -0.34 -6.72
C VAL A 9 2.25 -0.02 -7.50
N LEU A 10 1.33 0.71 -6.85
CA LEU A 10 0.19 1.36 -7.51
C LEU A 10 0.46 2.87 -7.58
N ASN A 11 0.75 3.36 -8.77
CA ASN A 11 1.07 4.77 -9.00
C ASN A 11 0.29 5.29 -10.21
N PRO A 12 -0.87 5.92 -10.02
CA PRO A 12 -1.54 6.16 -8.75
C PRO A 12 -2.26 4.93 -8.21
N TYR A 13 -2.72 5.05 -6.97
CA TYR A 13 -3.57 4.03 -6.35
C TYR A 13 -4.83 3.81 -7.18
N ALA A 14 -5.27 2.55 -7.24
CA ALA A 14 -6.48 2.18 -7.97
C ALA A 14 -7.40 1.36 -7.06
N SER A 15 -8.64 1.80 -6.89
CA SER A 15 -9.66 1.07 -6.16
C SER A 15 -10.30 -0.03 -7.01
N SER A 16 -10.94 -1.00 -6.36
CA SER A 16 -11.66 -2.10 -7.00
C SER A 16 -10.80 -2.89 -8.01
N THR A 17 -9.54 -3.11 -7.69
CA THR A 17 -8.60 -3.82 -8.56
C THR A 17 -7.90 -4.96 -7.83
N THR A 18 -7.39 -5.92 -8.62
CA THR A 18 -6.47 -6.95 -8.14
C THR A 18 -5.15 -6.77 -8.88
N THR A 19 -4.07 -6.55 -8.14
CA THR A 19 -2.74 -6.37 -8.69
C THR A 19 -1.82 -7.46 -8.17
N THR A 20 -1.06 -8.08 -9.06
CA THR A 20 -0.13 -9.15 -8.74
C THR A 20 1.27 -8.75 -9.16
N GLN A 21 2.23 -8.90 -8.27
CA GLN A 21 3.64 -8.60 -8.53
C GLN A 21 4.52 -9.74 -8.07
N ALA A 22 5.33 -10.28 -8.98
CA ALA A 22 6.34 -11.26 -8.63
C ALA A 22 7.40 -10.59 -7.74
N HIS A 23 7.71 -11.19 -6.60
CA HIS A 23 8.64 -10.59 -5.63
C HIS A 23 10.07 -11.11 -5.74
N GLY A 24 10.27 -12.25 -6.38
CA GLY A 24 11.61 -12.78 -6.61
C GLY A 24 12.34 -13.33 -5.38
N LEU A 25 11.64 -13.56 -4.28
CA LEU A 25 12.26 -14.02 -3.03
C LEU A 25 12.45 -15.54 -2.95
N GLY A 26 11.71 -16.30 -3.77
CA GLY A 26 11.78 -17.76 -3.76
C GLY A 26 11.14 -18.41 -2.52
N ALA A 27 10.47 -17.63 -1.68
CA ALA A 27 9.80 -18.09 -0.47
C ALA A 27 8.70 -17.13 -0.09
N VAL A 28 7.74 -17.58 0.72
CA VAL A 28 6.70 -16.70 1.23
C VAL A 28 7.33 -15.62 2.10
N PRO A 29 7.07 -14.33 1.85
CA PRO A 29 7.59 -13.25 2.69
C PRO A 29 7.06 -13.38 4.13
N PHE A 30 7.91 -13.07 5.10
CA PHE A 30 7.48 -13.04 6.49
C PHE A 30 6.85 -11.70 6.87
N TYR A 31 7.08 -10.66 6.08
CA TYR A 31 6.58 -9.32 6.33
C TYR A 31 6.42 -8.56 5.01
N ILE A 32 5.37 -7.76 4.93
CA ILE A 32 5.14 -6.86 3.81
C ILE A 32 4.90 -5.46 4.41
N SER A 33 5.77 -4.51 4.06
CA SER A 33 5.60 -3.13 4.50
C SER A 33 4.62 -2.40 3.59
N PHE A 34 3.87 -1.47 4.18
CA PHE A 34 2.92 -0.62 3.47
C PHE A 34 3.39 0.83 3.56
N ALA A 35 3.43 1.51 2.43
CA ALA A 35 3.68 2.93 2.36
C ALA A 35 2.71 3.58 1.39
N MET A 36 2.09 4.68 1.80
CA MET A 36 1.12 5.42 1.00
C MET A 36 1.61 6.85 0.91
N GLN A 37 1.94 7.30 -0.29
CA GLN A 37 2.50 8.62 -0.53
C GLN A 37 1.48 9.53 -1.19
N CYS A 38 1.33 10.74 -0.64
CA CYS A 38 0.52 11.78 -1.25
C CYS A 38 1.23 12.35 -2.47
N LEU A 39 0.58 12.30 -3.63
CA LEU A 39 1.11 12.83 -4.89
C LEU A 39 0.61 14.25 -5.14
N THR A 40 -0.66 14.50 -4.82
CA THR A 40 -1.30 15.82 -4.92
C THR A 40 -1.99 16.11 -3.61
N SER A 41 -1.77 17.28 -3.06
CA SER A 41 -2.27 17.66 -1.72
C SER A 41 -3.78 17.48 -1.61
N GLU A 42 -4.21 16.74 -0.60
CA GLU A 42 -5.61 16.60 -0.22
C GLU A 42 -5.74 16.18 1.24
N LEU A 43 -6.90 16.35 1.83
CA LEU A 43 -7.22 15.91 3.19
C LEU A 43 -6.25 16.42 4.27
N GLY A 44 -5.63 17.58 4.03
CA GLY A 44 -4.63 18.17 4.93
C GLY A 44 -3.23 17.64 4.75
N TYR A 45 -3.01 16.66 3.87
CA TYR A 45 -1.69 16.15 3.54
C TYR A 45 -1.09 16.92 2.37
N SER A 46 0.21 17.10 2.40
CA SER A 46 0.96 17.76 1.33
C SER A 46 1.57 16.73 0.38
N ALA A 47 1.76 17.11 -0.87
CA ALA A 47 2.47 16.26 -1.83
C ALA A 47 3.84 15.86 -1.26
N GLY A 48 4.15 14.57 -1.30
CA GLY A 48 5.37 14.01 -0.73
C GLY A 48 5.22 13.40 0.65
N ASP A 49 4.14 13.70 1.38
CA ASP A 49 3.89 13.07 2.69
C ASP A 49 3.70 11.56 2.51
N VAL A 50 4.31 10.79 3.40
CA VAL A 50 4.22 9.32 3.39
C VAL A 50 3.52 8.85 4.64
N LEU A 51 2.41 8.11 4.44
CA LEU A 51 1.70 7.46 5.52
C LEU A 51 2.17 6.03 5.62
N ARG A 52 2.59 5.62 6.80
CA ARG A 52 2.97 4.26 7.12
C ARG A 52 2.07 3.79 8.23
N GLY A 53 1.71 2.53 8.20
CA GLY A 53 0.87 2.06 9.26
C GLY A 53 0.73 0.57 9.25
N SER A 54 0.35 0.07 10.41
CA SER A 54 -0.07 -1.29 10.64
C SER A 54 -1.58 -1.34 10.79
N LEU A 55 -2.28 -0.43 10.13
CA LEU A 55 -3.73 -0.35 10.24
C LEU A 55 -4.39 -1.60 9.68
N PRO A 56 -5.49 -2.05 10.28
CA PRO A 56 -6.31 -3.04 9.62
C PRO A 56 -6.64 -2.52 8.22
N PRO A 57 -6.56 -3.36 7.20
CA PRO A 57 -6.77 -2.90 5.85
C PRO A 57 -8.22 -2.47 5.66
N VAL A 58 -8.42 -1.16 5.68
CA VAL A 58 -9.69 -0.53 5.26
C VAL A 58 -9.71 -0.28 3.76
N PHE A 59 -8.68 -0.72 3.05
CA PHE A 59 -8.48 -0.52 1.63
C PHE A 59 -8.58 -1.84 0.84
N GLY A 60 -8.53 -3.01 1.51
CA GLY A 60 -8.63 -4.29 0.83
C GLY A 60 -7.86 -5.38 1.53
N SER A 61 -7.27 -6.27 0.74
CA SER A 61 -6.54 -7.44 1.22
C SER A 61 -5.15 -7.47 0.62
N ILE A 62 -4.15 -7.72 1.46
CA ILE A 62 -2.77 -7.96 1.05
C ILE A 62 -2.46 -9.41 1.32
N GLN A 63 -2.01 -10.14 0.30
CA GLN A 63 -1.62 -11.54 0.45
C GLN A 63 -0.35 -11.81 -0.33
N ALA A 64 0.33 -12.87 0.02
CA ALA A 64 1.53 -13.30 -0.68
C ALA A 64 1.65 -14.81 -0.65
N ASP A 65 2.30 -15.34 -1.68
CA ASP A 65 2.73 -16.73 -1.74
C ASP A 65 4.23 -16.78 -2.01
N SER A 66 4.76 -17.94 -2.39
CA SER A 66 6.19 -18.09 -2.66
C SER A 66 6.67 -17.34 -3.90
N THR A 67 5.78 -16.83 -4.73
CA THR A 67 6.08 -16.19 -6.01
C THR A 67 5.65 -14.73 -6.05
N ASN A 68 4.46 -14.42 -5.56
CA ASN A 68 3.81 -13.12 -5.77
C ASN A 68 3.37 -12.45 -4.49
N VAL A 69 3.31 -11.11 -4.54
CA VAL A 69 2.48 -10.28 -3.66
C VAL A 69 1.22 -9.94 -4.45
N ILE A 70 0.08 -10.05 -3.81
CA ILE A 70 -1.23 -9.78 -4.43
C ILE A 70 -1.96 -8.74 -3.58
N PHE A 71 -2.40 -7.68 -4.21
CA PHE A 71 -3.13 -6.59 -3.56
C PHE A 71 -4.52 -6.47 -4.18
N ILE A 72 -5.54 -6.71 -3.35
CA ILE A 72 -6.94 -6.59 -3.75
C ILE A 72 -7.51 -5.38 -3.05
N THR A 73 -7.99 -4.39 -3.81
CA THR A 73 -8.46 -3.13 -3.26
C THR A 73 -9.98 -3.04 -3.26
N GLN A 74 -10.52 -2.38 -2.22
CA GLN A 74 -11.95 -2.08 -2.09
C GLN A 74 -12.37 -0.94 -3.03
N PRO A 75 -13.70 -0.71 -3.21
CA PRO A 75 -14.20 0.42 -4.00
C PRO A 75 -13.77 1.79 -3.50
N ALA A 76 -13.42 1.93 -2.21
CA ALA A 76 -12.97 3.19 -1.64
C ALA A 76 -11.97 2.94 -0.53
N MET A 77 -10.95 3.80 -0.43
CA MET A 77 -10.03 3.81 0.70
C MET A 77 -10.26 5.07 1.52
N THR A 78 -10.26 4.93 2.85
CA THR A 78 -10.37 6.06 3.77
C THR A 78 -9.10 6.23 4.57
N VAL A 79 -8.79 7.49 4.88
CA VAL A 79 -7.71 7.86 5.80
C VAL A 79 -8.24 8.87 6.80
N VAL A 80 -7.56 9.02 7.93
CA VAL A 80 -7.89 10.10 8.86
C VAL A 80 -7.29 11.40 8.30
N ARG A 81 -8.12 12.41 8.12
CA ARG A 81 -7.66 13.73 7.67
C ARG A 81 -6.68 14.32 8.67
N LYS A 82 -5.58 14.87 8.17
CA LYS A 82 -4.58 15.50 9.03
C LYS A 82 -5.09 16.79 9.64
N ASP A 83 -5.99 17.48 8.96
CA ASP A 83 -6.51 18.79 9.38
C ASP A 83 -7.67 18.70 10.37
N THR A 84 -8.62 17.78 10.17
CA THR A 84 -9.84 17.69 10.99
C THR A 84 -9.90 16.47 11.88
N HIS A 85 -9.00 15.48 11.68
CA HIS A 85 -8.95 14.20 12.40
C HIS A 85 -10.17 13.31 12.15
N ILE A 86 -10.90 13.57 11.09
CA ILE A 86 -12.09 12.79 10.69
C ILE A 86 -11.73 11.90 9.51
N ALA A 87 -12.22 10.67 9.50
CA ALA A 87 -12.00 9.76 8.38
C ALA A 87 -12.65 10.29 7.09
N ALA A 88 -11.95 10.22 5.99
CA ALA A 88 -12.43 10.68 4.69
C ALA A 88 -11.91 9.77 3.58
N THR A 89 -12.69 9.66 2.50
CA THR A 89 -12.30 8.89 1.32
C THR A 89 -11.27 9.66 0.51
N ILE A 90 -10.21 8.97 0.09
CA ILE A 90 -9.18 9.56 -0.76
C ILE A 90 -9.64 9.65 -2.20
N THR A 91 -8.95 10.50 -2.97
CA THR A 91 -9.02 10.50 -4.43
C THR A 91 -7.88 9.63 -4.94
N ASP A 92 -8.19 8.54 -5.63
CA ASP A 92 -7.20 7.54 -6.05
C ASP A 92 -5.99 8.17 -6.77
N ALA A 93 -6.24 9.08 -7.70
CA ALA A 93 -5.20 9.71 -8.50
C ALA A 93 -4.18 10.52 -7.69
N ASN A 94 -4.50 10.88 -6.45
CA ASN A 94 -3.66 11.73 -5.61
C ASN A 94 -2.72 10.93 -4.70
N TRP A 95 -2.71 9.60 -4.79
CA TRP A 95 -1.94 8.75 -3.89
C TRP A 95 -1.21 7.64 -4.64
N LYS A 96 -0.07 7.23 -4.07
CA LYS A 96 0.74 6.11 -4.53
C LYS A 96 0.90 5.13 -3.39
N VAL A 97 0.68 3.84 -3.64
CA VAL A 97 0.85 2.79 -2.65
C VAL A 97 2.01 1.88 -3.05
N THR A 98 2.88 1.57 -2.10
CA THR A 98 3.99 0.64 -2.29
C THR A 98 3.94 -0.44 -1.22
N LEU A 99 3.92 -1.70 -1.66
CA LEU A 99 4.01 -2.87 -0.79
C LEU A 99 5.35 -3.53 -1.03
N THR A 100 6.21 -3.55 -0.02
CA THR A 100 7.55 -4.16 -0.13
C THR A 100 7.60 -5.44 0.68
N PRO A 101 7.83 -6.60 0.03
CA PRO A 101 7.95 -7.88 0.73
C PRO A 101 9.38 -8.11 1.21
N TYR A 102 9.51 -8.81 2.34
CA TYR A 102 10.79 -9.15 2.95
C TYR A 102 10.85 -10.62 3.31
N LYS A 103 12.00 -11.23 3.14
CA LYS A 103 12.26 -12.56 3.68
C LYS A 103 13.45 -12.52 4.65
N LEU A 104 13.45 -13.47 5.58
CA LEU A 104 14.53 -13.66 6.52
C LEU A 104 15.39 -14.84 6.05
N THR A 105 16.69 -14.60 5.96
CA THR A 105 17.67 -15.63 5.56
C THR A 105 18.78 -15.76 6.59
#